data_f37ce289c6f4f007c6450939ce53d533
#
_entry.id   f37ce289c6f4f007c6450939ce53d533
#
_cell.length_a   1.000
_cell.length_b   1.000
_cell.length_c   1.000
_cell.angle_alpha   90.00
_cell.angle_beta   90.00
_cell.angle_gamma   90.00
#
_symmetry.space_group_name_H-M   'P 1'
#
loop_
_entity.id
_entity.type
_entity.pdbx_description
1 polymer ?
#
loop_
_entity_poly.entity_id
_entity_poly.type
_entity_poly.pdbx_seq_one_letter_code
_entity_poly.pdbx_strand_id
1 'polypeptide(L)'
;MLDRLLGRASLKERVADLEAEKRHLERQLDAEEERRAEASTARQQAEAEVNRLEDRVTELEDRVERLQADDGEYAYRAEDRLNGRRVGEILDRLSSVESEPEGVFTAYVADESHLPGPVRDAFGDRASLVTRAAPCLAVTDDAGLLSACLSVPVPPEPFATWSAGVELERSWFEPTGQYTVALVRSDLFALGEYEDGERTAFHGFDADLKSQHSKGGFSQSRFERLRDQQIASHLERCRAAIEAVDPDTLYVVGEGSVIHEFEADAAVTRTVDATGDPEGALADAVRSLWTVRLRVP
;
A
#
# COMPACT_ATOMS: atom_id res chain seq x y z
N MET A 1 -10.92 -20.18 -80.62
CA MET A 1 -11.32 -21.56 -80.27
C MET A 1 -10.12 -22.44 -79.94
N LEU A 2 -8.97 -22.29 -80.50
CA LEU A 2 -7.75 -23.09 -80.29
C LEU A 2 -7.12 -22.92 -78.94
N ASP A 3 -7.25 -21.74 -78.22
CA ASP A 3 -6.72 -21.50 -76.87
C ASP A 3 -7.45 -22.26 -75.78
N ARG A 4 -8.73 -22.63 -76.03
CA ARG A 4 -9.49 -23.49 -75.08
C ARG A 4 -9.10 -24.97 -75.17
N LEU A 5 -8.70 -25.42 -76.40
CA LEU A 5 -8.28 -26.79 -76.66
C LEU A 5 -6.87 -27.14 -76.11
N LEU A 6 -6.01 -26.16 -75.89
CA LEU A 6 -4.62 -26.31 -75.46
C LEU A 6 -4.45 -26.09 -73.95
N GLY A 7 -5.51 -25.92 -73.15
CA GLY A 7 -5.42 -25.66 -71.71
C GLY A 7 -4.76 -24.32 -71.34
N ARG A 8 -4.49 -23.45 -72.27
CA ARG A 8 -3.80 -22.14 -72.03
C ARG A 8 -4.65 -21.19 -71.23
N ALA A 9 -5.98 -21.25 -71.32
CA ALA A 9 -6.86 -20.40 -70.53
C ALA A 9 -6.80 -20.78 -69.06
N SER A 10 -6.87 -22.07 -68.73
CA SER A 10 -6.78 -22.55 -67.35
C SER A 10 -5.39 -22.38 -66.74
N LEU A 11 -4.32 -22.44 -67.56
CA LEU A 11 -2.97 -22.14 -67.13
C LEU A 11 -2.78 -20.63 -66.82
N LYS A 12 -3.36 -19.73 -67.61
CA LYS A 12 -3.34 -18.30 -67.36
C LYS A 12 -4.10 -17.94 -66.09
N GLU A 13 -5.25 -18.53 -65.84
CA GLU A 13 -6.04 -18.38 -64.63
C GLU A 13 -5.25 -18.85 -63.41
N ARG A 14 -4.63 -20.01 -63.50
CA ARG A 14 -3.79 -20.57 -62.41
C ARG A 14 -2.54 -19.75 -62.14
N VAL A 15 -1.92 -19.15 -63.17
CA VAL A 15 -0.80 -18.20 -63.00
C VAL A 15 -1.26 -16.91 -62.30
N ALA A 16 -2.43 -16.37 -62.67
CA ALA A 16 -2.98 -15.20 -62.02
C ALA A 16 -3.33 -15.44 -60.54
N ASP A 17 -3.89 -16.61 -60.22
CA ASP A 17 -4.19 -17.02 -58.84
C ASP A 17 -2.91 -17.16 -58.01
N LEU A 18 -1.89 -17.85 -58.56
CA LEU A 18 -0.60 -18.01 -57.88
C LEU A 18 0.13 -16.67 -57.69
N GLU A 19 0.03 -15.76 -58.62
CA GLU A 19 0.57 -14.39 -58.48
C GLU A 19 -0.19 -13.58 -57.40
N ALA A 20 -1.49 -13.77 -57.28
CA ALA A 20 -2.30 -13.15 -56.24
C ALA A 20 -1.95 -13.73 -54.85
N GLU A 21 -1.81 -15.05 -54.75
CA GLU A 21 -1.38 -15.74 -53.53
C GLU A 21 0.04 -15.32 -53.15
N LYS A 22 0.97 -15.27 -54.09
CA LYS A 22 2.34 -14.77 -53.85
C LYS A 22 2.33 -13.34 -53.25
N ARG A 23 1.59 -12.42 -53.87
CA ARG A 23 1.46 -11.04 -53.35
C ARG A 23 0.81 -10.99 -51.99
N HIS A 24 -0.08 -11.92 -51.66
CA HIS A 24 -0.67 -12.03 -50.34
C HIS A 24 0.34 -12.52 -49.29
N LEU A 25 1.11 -13.55 -49.63
CA LEU A 25 2.16 -14.09 -48.77
C LEU A 25 3.32 -13.09 -48.55
N GLU A 26 3.72 -12.35 -49.59
CA GLU A 26 4.73 -11.29 -49.47
C GLU A 26 4.27 -10.21 -48.45
N ARG A 27 3.02 -9.74 -48.56
CA ARG A 27 2.47 -8.78 -47.56
C ARG A 27 2.37 -9.36 -46.13
N GLN A 28 2.08 -10.65 -46.01
CA GLN A 28 2.10 -11.30 -44.70
C GLN A 28 3.52 -11.40 -44.12
N LEU A 29 4.50 -11.72 -44.98
CA LEU A 29 5.90 -11.78 -44.59
C LEU A 29 6.40 -10.40 -44.11
N ASP A 30 6.16 -9.35 -44.88
CA ASP A 30 6.54 -7.97 -44.53
C ASP A 30 5.93 -7.56 -43.18
N ALA A 31 4.63 -7.84 -42.97
CA ALA A 31 3.94 -7.54 -41.73
C ALA A 31 4.48 -8.35 -40.54
N GLU A 32 4.91 -9.58 -40.76
CA GLU A 32 5.50 -10.42 -39.70
C GLU A 32 6.94 -9.99 -39.37
N GLU A 33 7.71 -9.56 -40.40
CA GLU A 33 9.05 -9.00 -40.19
C GLU A 33 8.98 -7.69 -39.40
N GLU A 34 8.01 -6.81 -39.69
CA GLU A 34 7.78 -5.57 -38.95
C GLU A 34 7.42 -5.86 -37.48
N ARG A 35 6.50 -6.80 -37.22
CA ARG A 35 6.15 -7.24 -35.86
C ARG A 35 7.34 -7.81 -35.08
N ARG A 36 8.18 -8.61 -35.77
CA ARG A 36 9.40 -9.16 -35.11
C ARG A 36 10.40 -8.07 -34.77
N ALA A 37 10.56 -7.06 -35.63
CA ALA A 37 11.40 -5.91 -35.36
C ALA A 37 10.90 -5.09 -34.17
N GLU A 38 9.58 -4.81 -34.14
CA GLU A 38 8.93 -4.12 -33.01
C GLU A 38 9.07 -4.92 -31.70
N ALA A 39 8.78 -6.23 -31.71
CA ALA A 39 8.92 -7.09 -30.56
C ALA A 39 10.36 -7.18 -30.06
N SER A 40 11.34 -7.22 -30.98
CA SER A 40 12.76 -7.19 -30.61
C SER A 40 13.15 -5.87 -29.94
N THR A 41 12.67 -4.75 -30.45
CA THR A 41 12.92 -3.42 -29.87
C THR A 41 12.28 -3.31 -28.48
N ALA A 42 11.01 -3.73 -28.33
CA ALA A 42 10.31 -3.73 -27.05
C ALA A 42 11.02 -4.62 -26.02
N ARG A 43 11.53 -5.79 -26.44
CA ARG A 43 12.31 -6.67 -25.57
C ARG A 43 13.59 -6.01 -25.10
N GLN A 44 14.35 -5.37 -26.02
CA GLN A 44 15.58 -4.65 -25.66
C GLN A 44 15.30 -3.50 -24.67
N GLN A 45 14.21 -2.77 -24.85
CA GLN A 45 13.79 -1.73 -23.91
C GLN A 45 13.44 -2.29 -22.53
N ALA A 46 12.70 -3.40 -22.49
CA ALA A 46 12.35 -4.06 -21.25
C ALA A 46 13.59 -4.63 -20.54
N GLU A 47 14.52 -5.25 -21.26
CA GLU A 47 15.79 -5.75 -20.72
C GLU A 47 16.65 -4.59 -20.17
N ALA A 48 16.70 -3.44 -20.83
CA ALA A 48 17.40 -2.26 -20.35
C ALA A 48 16.76 -1.67 -19.07
N GLU A 49 15.43 -1.69 -18.99
CA GLU A 49 14.72 -1.22 -17.78
C GLU A 49 14.89 -2.20 -16.60
N VAL A 50 14.89 -3.51 -16.85
CA VAL A 50 15.20 -4.52 -15.83
C VAL A 50 16.61 -4.29 -15.26
N ASN A 51 17.62 -4.15 -16.11
CA ASN A 51 18.99 -3.89 -15.66
C ASN A 51 19.08 -2.60 -14.82
N ARG A 52 18.39 -1.54 -15.25
CA ARG A 52 18.35 -0.28 -14.51
C ARG A 52 17.69 -0.43 -13.13
N LEU A 53 16.62 -1.22 -13.05
CA LEU A 53 15.95 -1.51 -11.78
C LEU A 53 16.81 -2.40 -10.88
N GLU A 54 17.52 -3.38 -11.43
CA GLU A 54 18.48 -4.22 -10.70
C GLU A 54 19.64 -3.39 -10.12
N ASP A 55 20.21 -2.47 -10.92
CA ASP A 55 21.24 -1.54 -10.45
C ASP A 55 20.69 -0.66 -9.31
N ARG A 56 19.43 -0.20 -9.45
CA ARG A 56 18.80 0.62 -8.41
C ARG A 56 18.50 -0.16 -7.13
N VAL A 57 18.07 -1.42 -7.24
CA VAL A 57 17.89 -2.32 -6.09
C VAL A 57 19.23 -2.50 -5.37
N THR A 58 20.31 -2.80 -6.10
CA THR A 58 21.64 -2.95 -5.52
C THR A 58 22.12 -1.67 -4.82
N GLU A 59 21.92 -0.51 -5.43
CA GLU A 59 22.24 0.79 -4.80
C GLU A 59 21.46 1.01 -3.50
N LEU A 60 20.17 0.65 -3.49
CA LEU A 60 19.31 0.79 -2.32
C LEU A 60 19.69 -0.23 -1.23
N GLU A 61 20.03 -1.46 -1.59
CA GLU A 61 20.52 -2.49 -0.67
C GLU A 61 21.83 -2.06 -0.01
N ASP A 62 22.81 -1.57 -0.78
CA ASP A 62 24.07 -1.01 -0.28
C ASP A 62 23.83 0.21 0.63
N ARG A 63 22.82 1.01 0.32
CA ARG A 63 22.45 2.17 1.16
C ARG A 63 21.81 1.72 2.47
N VAL A 64 20.92 0.74 2.43
CA VAL A 64 20.32 0.11 3.63
C VAL A 64 21.42 -0.53 4.49
N GLU A 65 22.34 -1.29 3.89
CA GLU A 65 23.44 -1.90 4.64
C GLU A 65 24.35 -0.85 5.29
N ARG A 66 24.68 0.23 4.60
CA ARG A 66 25.46 1.34 5.18
C ARG A 66 24.71 2.04 6.31
N LEU A 67 23.41 2.30 6.16
CA LEU A 67 22.59 2.89 7.21
C LEU A 67 22.46 1.95 8.42
N GLN A 68 22.31 0.65 8.19
CA GLN A 68 22.29 -0.35 9.27
C GLN A 68 23.65 -0.52 9.95
N ALA A 69 24.76 -0.35 9.25
CA ALA A 69 26.10 -0.39 9.82
C ALA A 69 26.43 0.87 10.65
N ASP A 70 25.90 2.04 10.24
CA ASP A 70 26.05 3.30 10.97
C ASP A 70 25.13 3.38 12.20
N ASP A 71 23.96 2.67 12.15
CA ASP A 71 22.99 2.51 13.26
C ASP A 71 23.39 1.41 14.27
N GLY A 72 24.51 0.74 14.08
CA GLY A 72 24.89 -0.53 14.72
C GLY A 72 25.19 -0.47 16.23
N GLU A 73 25.20 0.70 16.88
CA GLU A 73 25.57 0.79 18.30
C GLU A 73 24.37 0.54 19.24
N TYR A 74 23.11 0.78 18.78
CA TYR A 74 21.92 0.63 19.62
C TYR A 74 20.84 -0.23 18.97
N ALA A 75 20.37 -1.22 19.73
CA ALA A 75 19.23 -2.07 19.38
C ALA A 75 18.07 -1.86 20.36
N TYR A 76 16.83 -2.07 19.90
CA TYR A 76 15.70 -2.12 20.82
C TYR A 76 15.88 -3.26 21.84
N ARG A 77 15.58 -2.98 23.11
CA ARG A 77 15.60 -3.98 24.19
C ARG A 77 14.46 -4.99 24.03
N ALA A 78 13.34 -4.55 23.48
CA ALA A 78 12.18 -5.37 23.17
C ALA A 78 11.37 -4.77 22.02
N GLU A 79 10.76 -5.65 21.23
CA GLU A 79 9.74 -5.29 20.24
C GLU A 79 8.56 -6.25 20.40
N ASP A 80 7.33 -5.71 20.38
CA ASP A 80 6.11 -6.49 20.46
C ASP A 80 5.00 -5.90 19.58
N ARG A 81 4.03 -6.73 19.17
CA ARG A 81 2.81 -6.33 18.47
C ARG A 81 1.63 -6.52 19.40
N LEU A 82 1.02 -5.42 19.79
CA LEU A 82 -0.07 -5.39 20.75
C LEU A 82 -1.41 -5.30 20.04
N ASN A 83 -2.39 -6.07 20.51
CA ASN A 83 -3.75 -6.05 19.96
C ASN A 83 -4.77 -6.13 21.10
N GLY A 84 -5.93 -5.49 20.91
CA GLY A 84 -7.07 -5.56 21.82
C GLY A 84 -6.68 -5.31 23.28
N ARG A 85 -7.07 -6.19 24.20
CA ARG A 85 -6.84 -6.03 25.66
C ARG A 85 -5.38 -5.72 26.00
N ARG A 86 -4.41 -6.24 25.23
CA ARG A 86 -2.99 -6.00 25.52
C ARG A 86 -2.58 -4.54 25.29
N VAL A 87 -3.20 -3.86 24.33
CA VAL A 87 -3.02 -2.41 24.12
C VAL A 87 -3.49 -1.68 25.39
N GLY A 88 -4.73 -1.92 25.83
CA GLY A 88 -5.28 -1.29 27.05
C GLY A 88 -4.40 -1.50 28.28
N GLU A 89 -3.90 -2.73 28.52
CA GLU A 89 -2.99 -3.02 29.64
C GLU A 89 -1.69 -2.20 29.60
N ILE A 90 -1.14 -1.92 28.40
CA ILE A 90 0.06 -1.09 28.26
C ILE A 90 -0.28 0.38 28.45
N LEU A 91 -1.39 0.84 27.87
CA LEU A 91 -1.85 2.22 28.07
C LEU A 91 -2.14 2.52 29.56
N ASP A 92 -2.79 1.59 30.28
CA ASP A 92 -3.03 1.72 31.73
C ASP A 92 -1.72 1.88 32.51
N ARG A 93 -0.69 1.10 32.16
CA ARG A 93 0.63 1.22 32.79
C ARG A 93 1.28 2.56 32.49
N LEU A 94 1.25 3.01 31.22
CA LEU A 94 1.80 4.31 30.85
C LEU A 94 1.06 5.46 31.54
N SER A 95 -0.28 5.39 31.60
CA SER A 95 -1.10 6.40 32.27
C SER A 95 -0.94 6.39 33.80
N SER A 96 -0.44 5.31 34.39
CA SER A 96 -0.17 5.22 35.84
C SER A 96 1.19 5.79 36.23
N VAL A 97 1.99 6.24 35.30
CA VAL A 97 3.28 6.88 35.62
C VAL A 97 3.02 8.28 36.15
N GLU A 98 3.50 8.53 37.34
CA GLU A 98 3.44 9.83 38.01
C GLU A 98 4.86 10.26 38.41
N SER A 99 5.17 11.52 38.17
CA SER A 99 6.47 12.13 38.48
C SER A 99 6.30 13.57 38.97
N GLU A 100 7.41 14.24 39.30
CA GLU A 100 7.45 15.68 39.47
C GLU A 100 7.10 16.40 38.16
N PRO A 101 6.69 17.66 38.19
CA PRO A 101 6.55 18.46 36.98
C PRO A 101 7.82 18.37 36.10
N GLU A 102 7.67 18.14 34.81
CA GLU A 102 8.79 17.93 33.88
C GLU A 102 9.60 16.63 34.08
N GLY A 103 9.08 15.63 34.80
CA GLY A 103 9.77 14.34 35.00
C GLY A 103 9.50 13.31 33.93
N VAL A 104 8.44 13.48 33.09
CA VAL A 104 8.12 12.59 31.98
C VAL A 104 8.07 13.38 30.68
N PHE A 105 8.81 12.90 29.70
CA PHE A 105 8.79 13.43 28.33
C PHE A 105 7.89 12.58 27.44
N THR A 106 6.98 13.22 26.73
CA THR A 106 6.14 12.60 25.70
C THR A 106 6.20 13.40 24.40
N ALA A 107 6.37 12.71 23.28
CA ALA A 107 6.36 13.32 21.98
C ALA A 107 5.69 12.43 20.95
N TYR A 108 4.86 12.98 20.06
CA TYR A 108 4.48 12.32 18.83
C TYR A 108 5.41 12.75 17.68
N VAL A 109 6.18 11.79 17.17
CA VAL A 109 7.11 11.96 16.05
C VAL A 109 6.45 11.42 14.80
N ALA A 110 6.07 12.31 13.89
CA ALA A 110 5.31 11.96 12.69
C ALA A 110 6.19 11.47 11.52
N ASP A 111 7.47 11.83 11.50
CA ASP A 111 8.35 11.61 10.35
C ASP A 111 9.72 11.08 10.80
N GLU A 112 10.19 10.03 10.13
CA GLU A 112 11.53 9.46 10.32
C GLU A 112 12.66 10.32 9.74
N SER A 113 12.34 11.21 8.81
CA SER A 113 13.34 12.07 8.14
C SER A 113 13.78 13.25 9.01
N HIS A 114 12.99 13.65 10.00
CA HIS A 114 13.26 14.79 10.86
C HIS A 114 12.89 14.57 12.32
N LEU A 115 13.89 14.26 13.14
CA LEU A 115 13.70 14.15 14.59
C LEU A 115 13.75 15.53 15.25
N PRO A 116 12.70 15.97 15.95
CA PRO A 116 12.70 17.25 16.68
C PRO A 116 13.83 17.37 17.72
N GLY A 117 14.39 18.57 17.90
CA GLY A 117 15.45 18.84 18.89
C GLY A 117 15.12 18.31 20.28
N PRO A 118 13.96 18.66 20.87
CA PRO A 118 13.56 18.17 22.20
C PRO A 118 13.55 16.65 22.35
N VAL A 119 13.16 15.91 21.29
CA VAL A 119 13.19 14.44 21.31
C VAL A 119 14.62 13.93 21.32
N ARG A 120 15.51 14.55 20.55
CA ARG A 120 16.93 14.21 20.53
C ARG A 120 17.58 14.45 21.88
N ASP A 121 17.26 15.56 22.52
CA ASP A 121 17.81 15.92 23.83
C ASP A 121 17.30 14.94 24.93
N ALA A 122 16.01 14.58 24.91
CA ALA A 122 15.41 13.67 25.88
C ALA A 122 15.90 12.22 25.75
N PHE A 123 16.13 11.71 24.54
CA PHE A 123 16.57 10.34 24.31
C PHE A 123 18.09 10.18 24.21
N GLY A 124 18.84 11.27 24.04
CA GLY A 124 20.30 11.28 23.94
C GLY A 124 20.80 10.30 22.87
N ASP A 125 21.72 9.42 23.25
CA ASP A 125 22.35 8.43 22.34
C ASP A 125 21.33 7.45 21.73
N ARG A 126 20.14 7.29 22.32
CA ARG A 126 19.08 6.41 21.81
C ARG A 126 18.10 7.11 20.87
N ALA A 127 18.33 8.37 20.54
CA ALA A 127 17.47 9.14 19.66
C ALA A 127 17.33 8.48 18.26
N SER A 128 18.36 7.80 17.78
CA SER A 128 18.32 7.02 16.51
C SER A 128 17.27 5.91 16.53
N LEU A 129 17.01 5.30 17.70
CA LEU A 129 15.97 4.29 17.87
C LEU A 129 14.57 4.91 17.73
N VAL A 130 14.36 6.13 18.23
CA VAL A 130 13.09 6.86 18.04
C VAL A 130 12.87 7.19 16.57
N THR A 131 13.91 7.65 15.86
CA THR A 131 13.86 7.88 14.41
C THR A 131 13.41 6.64 13.67
N ARG A 132 14.01 5.48 13.95
CA ARG A 132 13.61 4.18 13.35
C ARG A 132 12.24 3.69 13.77
N ALA A 133 11.70 4.18 14.90
CA ALA A 133 10.34 3.84 15.35
C ALA A 133 9.26 4.72 14.73
N ALA A 134 9.60 5.89 14.22
CA ALA A 134 8.66 6.85 13.65
C ALA A 134 7.87 6.26 12.45
N PRO A 135 6.60 6.65 12.24
CA PRO A 135 5.83 7.51 13.14
C PRO A 135 5.46 6.82 14.45
N CYS A 136 5.67 7.50 15.60
CA CYS A 136 5.41 6.91 16.91
C CYS A 136 5.16 7.94 18.03
N LEU A 137 4.45 7.52 19.05
CA LEU A 137 4.48 8.17 20.37
C LEU A 137 5.74 7.70 21.10
N ALA A 138 6.65 8.61 21.38
CA ALA A 138 7.89 8.37 22.11
C ALA A 138 7.75 8.88 23.54
N VAL A 139 8.06 8.05 24.53
CA VAL A 139 7.95 8.33 25.94
C VAL A 139 9.27 8.00 26.64
N THR A 140 9.77 8.92 27.46
CA THR A 140 10.89 8.68 28.37
C THR A 140 10.74 9.50 29.64
N ASP A 141 11.48 9.17 30.70
CA ASP A 141 11.55 9.97 31.92
C ASP A 141 12.96 10.56 32.13
N ASP A 142 13.06 11.51 33.02
CA ASP A 142 14.31 12.22 33.37
C ASP A 142 15.35 11.29 34.02
N ALA A 143 14.91 10.20 34.64
CA ALA A 143 15.76 9.19 35.30
C ALA A 143 16.21 8.06 34.35
N GLY A 144 15.67 7.98 33.11
CA GLY A 144 15.96 6.92 32.16
C GLY A 144 15.40 5.55 32.54
N LEU A 145 14.42 5.48 33.44
CA LEU A 145 13.75 4.25 33.88
C LEU A 145 12.63 3.84 32.92
N LEU A 146 11.93 4.83 32.34
CA LEU A 146 10.91 4.64 31.33
C LEU A 146 11.49 4.94 29.94
N SER A 147 11.24 4.05 29.00
CA SER A 147 11.56 4.29 27.58
C SER A 147 10.66 3.44 26.72
N ALA A 148 9.86 4.05 25.86
CA ALA A 148 8.93 3.35 24.98
C ALA A 148 8.64 4.16 23.71
N CYS A 149 8.47 3.45 22.58
CA CYS A 149 7.94 3.99 21.33
C CYS A 149 6.74 3.12 20.92
N LEU A 150 5.59 3.73 20.72
CA LEU A 150 4.37 3.05 20.28
C LEU A 150 3.92 3.59 18.92
N SER A 151 3.67 2.72 17.94
CA SER A 151 2.99 3.14 16.73
C SER A 151 1.56 3.57 17.06
N VAL A 152 1.10 4.66 16.46
CA VAL A 152 -0.20 5.28 16.77
C VAL A 152 -1.18 5.01 15.63
N PRO A 153 -2.24 4.23 15.86
CA PRO A 153 -3.30 3.99 14.87
C PRO A 153 -3.99 5.26 14.36
N VAL A 154 -4.38 6.14 15.25
CA VAL A 154 -5.00 7.44 14.96
C VAL A 154 -4.06 8.54 15.43
N PRO A 155 -3.19 9.06 14.57
CA PRO A 155 -2.13 9.96 14.98
C PRO A 155 -2.67 11.34 15.39
N PRO A 156 -2.19 11.91 16.52
CA PRO A 156 -2.43 13.30 16.86
C PRO A 156 -1.58 14.24 16.00
N GLU A 157 -1.80 15.54 16.14
CA GLU A 157 -0.84 16.52 15.65
C GLU A 157 0.52 16.36 16.36
N PRO A 158 1.64 16.60 15.67
CA PRO A 158 2.97 16.48 16.27
C PRO A 158 3.13 17.39 17.49
N PHE A 159 3.63 16.83 18.58
CA PHE A 159 3.93 17.56 19.81
C PHE A 159 5.17 16.99 20.51
N ALA A 160 5.72 17.75 21.43
CA ALA A 160 6.80 17.33 22.33
C ALA A 160 6.71 18.12 23.63
N THR A 161 6.53 17.44 24.75
CA THR A 161 6.30 18.12 26.04
C THR A 161 6.89 17.34 27.20
N TRP A 162 7.27 18.06 28.24
CA TRP A 162 7.56 17.55 29.56
C TRP A 162 6.36 17.77 30.48
N SER A 163 5.97 16.79 31.25
CA SER A 163 4.84 16.84 32.17
C SER A 163 5.05 15.93 33.38
N ALA A 164 4.10 15.89 34.31
CA ALA A 164 4.14 15.02 35.50
C ALA A 164 3.75 13.55 35.18
N GLY A 165 3.28 13.26 33.97
CA GLY A 165 2.88 11.94 33.53
C GLY A 165 2.95 11.80 32.04
N VAL A 166 2.55 10.66 31.51
CA VAL A 166 2.53 10.41 30.07
C VAL A 166 1.34 11.10 29.42
N GLU A 167 1.61 11.94 28.43
CA GLU A 167 0.56 12.60 27.63
C GLU A 167 0.10 11.66 26.52
N LEU A 168 -1.03 11.01 26.69
CA LEU A 168 -1.66 10.14 25.70
C LEU A 168 -3.18 10.16 25.82
N GLU A 169 -3.86 9.93 24.68
CA GLU A 169 -5.29 9.69 24.63
C GLU A 169 -5.56 8.26 24.14
N ARG A 170 -6.50 7.56 24.79
CA ARG A 170 -6.86 6.19 24.40
C ARG A 170 -7.40 6.10 22.98
N SER A 171 -8.12 7.12 22.53
CA SER A 171 -8.65 7.23 21.17
C SER A 171 -7.59 7.15 20.07
N TRP A 172 -6.33 7.44 20.38
CA TRP A 172 -5.23 7.28 19.42
C TRP A 172 -4.86 5.80 19.16
N PHE A 173 -5.18 4.91 20.10
CA PHE A 173 -4.71 3.52 20.12
C PHE A 173 -5.82 2.47 20.13
N GLU A 174 -7.00 2.82 20.59
CA GLU A 174 -8.14 1.92 20.76
C GLU A 174 -9.38 2.48 20.04
N PRO A 175 -10.20 1.62 19.45
CA PRO A 175 -11.47 2.04 18.85
C PRO A 175 -12.42 2.56 19.94
N THR A 176 -12.89 3.79 19.78
CA THR A 176 -13.82 4.44 20.73
C THR A 176 -14.96 5.11 19.99
N GLY A 177 -16.18 5.00 20.53
CA GLY A 177 -17.38 5.62 19.95
C GLY A 177 -17.77 5.03 18.59
N GLN A 178 -18.43 5.85 17.78
CA GLN A 178 -18.89 5.46 16.45
C GLN A 178 -17.84 5.80 15.38
N TYR A 179 -17.55 4.86 14.51
CA TYR A 179 -16.65 5.03 13.38
C TYR A 179 -16.95 4.03 12.26
N THR A 180 -16.50 4.34 11.08
CA THR A 180 -16.60 3.48 9.90
C THR A 180 -15.21 3.13 9.39
N VAL A 181 -15.00 1.86 9.03
CA VAL A 181 -13.78 1.41 8.37
C VAL A 181 -14.13 0.95 6.96
N ALA A 182 -13.48 1.53 5.97
CA ALA A 182 -13.56 1.10 4.58
C ALA A 182 -12.24 0.42 4.16
N LEU A 183 -12.33 -0.83 3.75
CA LEU A 183 -11.25 -1.54 3.06
C LEU A 183 -11.42 -1.32 1.56
N VAL A 184 -10.44 -0.66 0.94
CA VAL A 184 -10.42 -0.36 -0.50
C VAL A 184 -9.23 -1.01 -1.16
N ARG A 185 -9.50 -1.87 -2.13
CA ARG A 185 -8.51 -2.49 -3.01
C ARG A 185 -8.94 -2.31 -4.46
N SER A 186 -8.05 -2.60 -5.38
CA SER A 186 -8.37 -2.59 -6.82
C SER A 186 -9.43 -3.62 -7.23
N ASP A 187 -9.57 -4.70 -6.46
CA ASP A 187 -10.42 -5.86 -6.75
C ASP A 187 -11.51 -6.14 -5.70
N LEU A 188 -11.48 -5.43 -4.55
CA LEU A 188 -12.37 -5.70 -3.43
C LEU A 188 -12.70 -4.42 -2.67
N PHE A 189 -13.93 -4.33 -2.19
CA PHE A 189 -14.41 -3.32 -1.26
C PHE A 189 -15.13 -3.97 -0.10
N ALA A 190 -14.88 -3.49 1.11
CA ALA A 190 -15.66 -3.83 2.29
C ALA A 190 -15.75 -2.64 3.23
N LEU A 191 -16.92 -2.40 3.79
CA LEU A 191 -17.22 -1.32 4.72
C LEU A 191 -17.89 -1.90 5.94
N GLY A 192 -17.43 -1.50 7.12
CA GLY A 192 -18.06 -1.84 8.40
C GLY A 192 -18.30 -0.60 9.23
N GLU A 193 -19.49 -0.50 9.81
CA GLU A 193 -19.82 0.47 10.84
C GLU A 193 -19.56 -0.17 12.21
N TYR A 194 -19.01 0.59 13.12
CA TYR A 194 -18.59 0.11 14.44
C TYR A 194 -19.05 1.06 15.54
N GLU A 195 -19.34 0.49 16.71
CA GLU A 195 -19.59 1.21 17.95
C GLU A 195 -18.76 0.55 19.06
N ASP A 196 -17.85 1.30 19.66
CA ASP A 196 -16.92 0.82 20.71
C ASP A 196 -16.17 -0.48 20.36
N GLY A 197 -15.81 -0.63 19.08
CA GLY A 197 -15.08 -1.78 18.56
C GLY A 197 -15.95 -2.96 18.10
N GLU A 198 -17.25 -2.95 18.35
CA GLU A 198 -18.19 -3.96 17.85
C GLU A 198 -18.78 -3.54 16.50
N ARG A 199 -18.79 -4.45 15.52
CA ARG A 199 -19.34 -4.16 14.19
C ARG A 199 -20.86 -4.22 14.23
N THR A 200 -21.51 -3.10 13.88
CA THR A 200 -22.97 -2.94 13.86
C THR A 200 -23.57 -3.15 12.47
N ALA A 201 -22.83 -2.81 11.41
CA ALA A 201 -23.26 -3.03 10.03
C ALA A 201 -22.09 -3.44 9.13
N PHE A 202 -22.43 -4.04 7.99
CA PHE A 202 -21.46 -4.49 6.99
C PHE A 202 -22.02 -4.33 5.58
N HIS A 203 -21.16 -3.85 4.69
CA HIS A 203 -21.41 -3.85 3.24
C HIS A 203 -20.12 -4.23 2.52
N GLY A 204 -20.19 -5.12 1.53
CA GLY A 204 -19.01 -5.53 0.78
C GLY A 204 -19.33 -6.08 -0.60
N PHE A 205 -18.40 -5.91 -1.53
CA PHE A 205 -18.49 -6.44 -2.88
C PHE A 205 -17.11 -6.61 -3.51
N ASP A 206 -17.03 -7.55 -4.46
CA ASP A 206 -15.86 -7.73 -5.31
C ASP A 206 -15.98 -6.87 -6.57
N ALA A 207 -14.85 -6.48 -7.14
CA ALA A 207 -14.81 -5.96 -8.48
C ALA A 207 -14.94 -7.12 -9.47
N ASP A 208 -15.79 -6.96 -10.49
CA ASP A 208 -15.88 -7.90 -11.63
C ASP A 208 -14.64 -7.79 -12.53
N LEU A 209 -13.45 -7.98 -11.97
CA LEU A 209 -12.21 -8.06 -12.74
C LEU A 209 -12.20 -9.38 -13.49
N LYS A 210 -12.73 -9.38 -14.71
CA LYS A 210 -12.67 -10.55 -15.59
C LYS A 210 -11.22 -10.90 -15.88
N SER A 211 -10.72 -11.93 -15.22
CA SER A 211 -9.48 -12.60 -15.57
C SER A 211 -9.68 -13.34 -16.90
N GLN A 212 -9.55 -12.65 -18.02
CA GLN A 212 -9.52 -13.33 -19.32
C GLN A 212 -8.12 -13.85 -19.57
N HIS A 213 -8.00 -15.17 -19.59
CA HIS A 213 -6.86 -15.85 -20.15
C HIS A 213 -6.74 -15.51 -21.65
N SER A 214 -5.88 -14.53 -21.97
CA SER A 214 -5.62 -14.11 -23.33
C SER A 214 -4.69 -15.09 -24.02
N LYS A 215 -5.20 -15.79 -25.03
CA LYS A 215 -4.40 -16.37 -26.10
C LYS A 215 -4.19 -15.31 -27.17
N GLY A 216 -2.94 -14.82 -27.34
CA GLY A 216 -2.50 -14.14 -28.55
C GLY A 216 -2.25 -12.64 -28.44
N GLY A 217 -0.99 -12.25 -28.59
CA GLY A 217 -0.42 -10.93 -28.57
C GLY A 217 -0.99 -9.96 -29.57
N PHE A 218 -1.81 -9.05 -29.14
CA PHE A 218 -2.14 -7.79 -29.83
C PHE A 218 -2.84 -6.76 -28.92
N SER A 219 -2.64 -6.73 -27.62
CA SER A 219 -3.41 -5.77 -26.82
C SER A 219 -2.91 -5.47 -25.42
N GLN A 220 -1.63 -5.51 -25.13
CA GLN A 220 -1.17 -5.21 -23.77
C GLN A 220 -1.65 -3.81 -23.34
N SER A 221 -1.42 -2.78 -24.16
CA SER A 221 -1.88 -1.42 -23.91
C SER A 221 -3.41 -1.25 -23.90
N ARG A 222 -4.15 -2.11 -24.63
CA ARG A 222 -5.61 -2.12 -24.59
C ARG A 222 -6.13 -2.81 -23.32
N PHE A 223 -5.45 -3.87 -22.86
CA PHE A 223 -5.78 -4.55 -21.60
C PHE A 223 -5.48 -3.67 -20.41
N GLU A 224 -4.36 -2.97 -20.39
CA GLU A 224 -4.01 -2.01 -19.34
C GLU A 224 -5.08 -0.92 -19.22
N ARG A 225 -5.46 -0.28 -20.33
CA ARG A 225 -6.53 0.73 -20.33
C ARG A 225 -7.89 0.18 -19.86
N LEU A 226 -8.22 -1.04 -20.24
CA LEU A 226 -9.47 -1.66 -19.80
C LEU A 226 -9.45 -1.97 -18.31
N ARG A 227 -8.31 -2.43 -17.79
CA ARG A 227 -8.09 -2.66 -16.37
C ARG A 227 -8.19 -1.37 -15.58
N ASP A 228 -7.53 -0.30 -16.05
CA ASP A 228 -7.58 1.01 -15.41
C ASP A 228 -9.02 1.56 -15.38
N GLN A 229 -9.78 1.39 -16.46
CA GLN A 229 -11.21 1.76 -16.48
C GLN A 229 -12.05 0.93 -15.50
N GLN A 230 -11.78 -0.36 -15.35
CA GLN A 230 -12.48 -1.22 -14.40
C GLN A 230 -12.16 -0.82 -12.95
N ILE A 231 -10.88 -0.53 -12.65
CA ILE A 231 -10.45 -0.03 -11.34
C ILE A 231 -11.13 1.31 -11.05
N ALA A 232 -11.08 2.27 -11.97
CA ALA A 232 -11.73 3.57 -11.80
C ALA A 232 -13.24 3.44 -11.52
N SER A 233 -13.95 2.60 -12.28
CA SER A 233 -15.38 2.34 -12.05
C SER A 233 -15.65 1.64 -10.71
N HIS A 234 -14.73 0.76 -10.26
CA HIS A 234 -14.82 0.13 -8.94
C HIS A 234 -14.64 1.18 -7.83
N LEU A 235 -13.64 2.06 -7.94
CA LEU A 235 -13.40 3.13 -6.96
C LEU A 235 -14.55 4.14 -6.89
N GLU A 236 -15.21 4.45 -8.01
CA GLU A 236 -16.46 5.25 -8.00
C GLU A 236 -17.58 4.56 -7.19
N ARG A 237 -17.71 3.23 -7.34
CA ARG A 237 -18.68 2.46 -6.54
C ARG A 237 -18.31 2.45 -5.05
N CYS A 238 -17.02 2.38 -4.73
CA CYS A 238 -16.53 2.47 -3.35
C CYS A 238 -16.88 3.83 -2.73
N ARG A 239 -16.65 4.93 -3.44
CA ARG A 239 -17.06 6.28 -2.98
C ARG A 239 -18.54 6.37 -2.75
N ALA A 240 -19.35 5.94 -3.70
CA ALA A 240 -20.80 5.95 -3.56
C ALA A 240 -21.30 5.14 -2.36
N ALA A 241 -20.64 4.01 -2.04
CA ALA A 241 -20.96 3.20 -0.88
C ALA A 241 -20.58 3.90 0.44
N ILE A 242 -19.47 4.61 0.50
CA ILE A 242 -19.03 5.41 1.65
C ILE A 242 -19.98 6.60 1.84
N GLU A 243 -20.27 7.34 0.79
CA GLU A 243 -21.20 8.48 0.80
C GLU A 243 -22.62 8.09 1.25
N ALA A 244 -23.08 6.89 0.91
CA ALA A 244 -24.39 6.39 1.32
C ALA A 244 -24.52 6.16 2.84
N VAL A 245 -23.41 5.92 3.54
CA VAL A 245 -23.36 5.76 5.00
C VAL A 245 -23.20 7.11 5.70
N ASP A 246 -22.57 8.10 5.03
CA ASP A 246 -22.27 9.45 5.55
C ASP A 246 -21.62 9.41 6.95
N PRO A 247 -20.45 8.79 7.09
CA PRO A 247 -19.84 8.53 8.39
C PRO A 247 -19.25 9.79 9.02
N ASP A 248 -19.50 10.02 10.31
CA ASP A 248 -18.88 11.10 11.09
C ASP A 248 -17.35 10.91 11.19
N THR A 249 -16.88 9.67 11.32
CA THR A 249 -15.47 9.31 11.37
C THR A 249 -15.20 8.15 10.42
N LEU A 250 -14.39 8.39 9.41
CA LEU A 250 -14.01 7.40 8.39
C LEU A 250 -12.52 7.05 8.48
N TYR A 251 -12.22 5.77 8.59
CA TYR A 251 -10.87 5.22 8.39
C TYR A 251 -10.83 4.43 7.08
N VAL A 252 -9.89 4.74 6.20
CA VAL A 252 -9.70 4.01 4.94
C VAL A 252 -8.42 3.20 5.00
N VAL A 253 -8.55 1.91 4.80
CA VAL A 253 -7.43 0.97 4.80
C VAL A 253 -7.43 0.17 3.49
N GLY A 254 -6.27 -0.33 3.06
CA GLY A 254 -6.25 -1.19 1.88
C GLY A 254 -4.99 -1.08 1.03
N GLU A 255 -5.16 -1.24 -0.27
CA GLU A 255 -4.06 -1.29 -1.22
C GLU A 255 -3.46 0.11 -1.46
N GLY A 256 -2.14 0.24 -1.24
CA GLY A 256 -1.43 1.53 -1.35
C GLY A 256 -1.56 2.23 -2.70
N SER A 257 -1.82 1.48 -3.77
CA SER A 257 -2.00 2.04 -5.12
C SER A 257 -3.31 2.82 -5.30
N VAL A 258 -4.33 2.59 -4.46
CA VAL A 258 -5.68 3.16 -4.62
C VAL A 258 -6.17 3.98 -3.43
N ILE A 259 -5.66 3.73 -2.20
CA ILE A 259 -6.19 4.41 -1.00
C ILE A 259 -5.93 5.91 -0.98
N HIS A 260 -4.89 6.39 -1.67
CA HIS A 260 -4.57 7.81 -1.75
C HIS A 260 -5.72 8.65 -2.35
N GLU A 261 -6.61 8.04 -3.12
CA GLU A 261 -7.79 8.71 -3.66
C GLU A 261 -8.86 9.07 -2.59
N PHE A 262 -8.72 8.55 -1.37
CA PHE A 262 -9.64 8.73 -0.26
C PHE A 262 -9.04 9.54 0.91
N GLU A 263 -7.81 10.07 0.77
CA GLU A 263 -7.13 10.83 1.82
C GLU A 263 -7.86 12.09 2.26
N ALA A 264 -8.58 12.74 1.34
CA ALA A 264 -9.31 13.97 1.63
C ALA A 264 -10.57 13.74 2.48
N ASP A 265 -11.13 12.52 2.43
CA ASP A 265 -12.40 12.16 3.06
C ASP A 265 -12.20 11.37 4.36
N ALA A 266 -11.00 10.84 4.59
CA ALA A 266 -10.69 9.95 5.70
C ALA A 266 -9.93 10.66 6.82
N ALA A 267 -10.29 10.37 8.08
CA ALA A 267 -9.52 10.79 9.25
C ALA A 267 -8.12 10.11 9.27
N VAL A 268 -8.04 8.88 8.79
CA VAL A 268 -6.76 8.13 8.64
C VAL A 268 -6.83 7.27 7.39
N THR A 269 -5.73 7.24 6.63
CA THR A 269 -5.50 6.25 5.57
C THR A 269 -4.30 5.37 5.94
N ARG A 270 -4.41 4.04 5.72
CA ARG A 270 -3.32 3.11 6.01
C ARG A 270 -3.26 1.97 5.00
N THR A 271 -2.09 1.72 4.46
CA THR A 271 -1.86 0.53 3.63
C THR A 271 -1.90 -0.72 4.48
N VAL A 272 -2.74 -1.68 4.09
CA VAL A 272 -2.85 -3.02 4.68
C VAL A 272 -2.96 -4.07 3.58
N ASP A 273 -2.37 -5.23 3.82
CA ASP A 273 -2.49 -6.38 2.92
C ASP A 273 -3.53 -7.37 3.48
N ALA A 274 -4.81 -7.05 3.22
CA ALA A 274 -5.94 -7.89 3.58
C ALA A 274 -6.61 -8.43 2.30
N THR A 275 -6.74 -9.74 2.19
CA THR A 275 -7.24 -10.45 1.00
C THR A 275 -8.26 -11.52 1.40
N GLY A 276 -9.00 -12.04 0.43
CA GLY A 276 -10.00 -13.07 0.65
C GLY A 276 -11.41 -12.59 0.37
N ASP A 277 -12.40 -13.14 1.04
CA ASP A 277 -13.77 -12.61 0.95
C ASP A 277 -13.89 -11.25 1.65
N PRO A 278 -14.82 -10.40 1.22
CA PRO A 278 -14.93 -9.02 1.75
C PRO A 278 -15.07 -8.93 3.27
N GLU A 279 -15.80 -9.86 3.90
CA GLU A 279 -16.04 -9.83 5.34
C GLU A 279 -14.79 -10.24 6.13
N GLY A 280 -14.11 -11.30 5.71
CA GLY A 280 -12.86 -11.77 6.31
C GLY A 280 -11.73 -10.77 6.12
N ALA A 281 -11.60 -10.21 4.90
CA ALA A 281 -10.61 -9.20 4.59
C ALA A 281 -10.79 -7.92 5.43
N LEU A 282 -12.05 -7.47 5.63
CA LEU A 282 -12.34 -6.33 6.51
C LEU A 282 -11.94 -6.61 7.96
N ALA A 283 -12.24 -7.80 8.47
CA ALA A 283 -11.89 -8.18 9.84
C ALA A 283 -10.36 -8.17 10.07
N ASP A 284 -9.59 -8.65 9.10
CA ASP A 284 -8.12 -8.63 9.14
C ASP A 284 -7.58 -7.19 9.00
N ALA A 285 -8.18 -6.38 8.15
CA ALA A 285 -7.83 -4.99 7.95
C ALA A 285 -8.07 -4.15 9.23
N VAL A 286 -9.20 -4.33 9.89
CA VAL A 286 -9.52 -3.67 11.19
C VAL A 286 -8.55 -4.11 12.27
N ARG A 287 -8.24 -5.40 12.36
CA ARG A 287 -7.22 -5.89 13.30
C ARG A 287 -5.84 -5.27 13.02
N SER A 288 -5.46 -5.14 11.76
CA SER A 288 -4.21 -4.50 11.35
C SER A 288 -4.19 -3.01 11.68
N LEU A 289 -5.31 -2.30 11.47
CA LEU A 289 -5.46 -0.87 11.79
C LEU A 289 -5.19 -0.61 13.28
N TRP A 290 -5.78 -1.41 14.17
CA TRP A 290 -5.66 -1.26 15.62
C TRP A 290 -4.49 -2.04 16.24
N THR A 291 -3.58 -2.57 15.42
CA THR A 291 -2.34 -3.18 15.91
C THR A 291 -1.33 -2.10 16.27
N VAL A 292 -0.91 -2.08 17.53
CA VAL A 292 0.12 -1.17 18.07
C VAL A 292 1.45 -1.89 18.11
N ARG A 293 2.48 -1.31 17.50
CA ARG A 293 3.85 -1.81 17.62
C ARG A 293 4.54 -1.10 18.78
N LEU A 294 4.91 -1.86 19.80
CA LEU A 294 5.71 -1.38 20.93
C LEU A 294 7.18 -1.68 20.64
N ARG A 295 8.02 -0.69 20.80
CA ARG A 295 9.48 -0.80 20.77
C ARG A 295 10.05 -0.14 22.01
N VAL A 296 11.02 -0.78 22.65
CA VAL A 296 11.69 -0.27 23.84
C VAL A 296 13.12 0.13 23.46
N PRO A 297 13.40 1.42 23.33
CA PRO A 297 14.72 1.94 23.03
C PRO A 297 15.78 1.59 24.10
#